data_601f4d3261e4fcc3713c5434fd24c2e1
#
_entry.id   601f4d3261e4fcc3713c5434fd24c2e1
#
_cell.length_a   1.000
_cell.length_b   1.000
_cell.length_c   1.000
_cell.angle_alpha   90.00
_cell.angle_beta   90.00
_cell.angle_gamma   90.00
#
_symmetry.space_group_name_H-M   'P 1'
#
loop_
_entity.id
_entity.type
_entity.pdbx_description
1 polymer ?
#
loop_
_entity_poly.entity_id
_entity_poly.type
_entity_poly.pdbx_seq_one_letter_code
_entity_poly.pdbx_strand_id
1 'polypeptide(L)'
;MKKVMLLLFAFCSILAYSAKTVDYQEVDKYIRQKLDKDKEITFIYKVNQADFTLEGYSDGKLTAVTDLSSNPGQAAMDGMKSVVSEKNGKLNPEYKIFSADGKLLSEQKYKLNKSIRLFDTANIMAYLDGDIPYDNRLMELFNAVDTMETIGYHPNNVKYIKKIYVNHKNNTVKIEVRDYRENPMMLQIANMDIKTLSGKTEYFYPNGKLFSSMNVKNGKINGIVTTYSEDGKVIKKIEVKDGEIVREIQ
;
A
#
# COMPACT_ATOMS: atom_id res chain seq x y z
N MET A 1 13.29 10.33 51.38
CA MET A 1 12.44 9.81 50.29
C MET A 1 11.94 10.91 49.31
N LYS A 2 11.58 12.12 49.72
CA LYS A 2 11.09 13.19 48.79
C LYS A 2 12.14 13.73 47.77
N LYS A 3 13.44 13.69 48.09
CA LYS A 3 14.50 14.18 47.18
C LYS A 3 14.85 13.21 46.05
N VAL A 4 14.59 11.89 46.20
CA VAL A 4 14.84 10.89 45.14
C VAL A 4 13.73 10.89 44.12
N MET A 5 12.47 11.19 44.52
CA MET A 5 11.35 11.33 43.58
C MET A 5 11.47 12.56 42.66
N LEU A 6 12.09 13.66 43.17
CA LEU A 6 12.29 14.86 42.30
C LEU A 6 13.35 14.63 41.21
N LEU A 7 14.37 13.80 41.51
CA LEU A 7 15.39 13.42 40.51
C LEU A 7 14.84 12.47 39.42
N LEU A 8 13.93 11.58 39.78
CA LEU A 8 13.25 10.71 38.78
C LEU A 8 12.31 11.50 37.86
N PHE A 9 11.61 12.52 38.41
CA PHE A 9 10.78 13.41 37.58
C PHE A 9 11.62 14.35 36.69
N ALA A 10 12.77 14.80 37.14
CA ALA A 10 13.69 15.60 36.33
C ALA A 10 14.35 14.77 35.21
N PHE A 11 14.59 13.47 35.43
CA PHE A 11 15.10 12.56 34.39
C PHE A 11 14.04 12.20 33.37
N CYS A 12 12.77 12.05 33.76
CA CYS A 12 11.66 11.84 32.81
C CYS A 12 11.32 13.11 32.01
N SER A 13 11.57 14.31 32.52
CA SER A 13 11.34 15.56 31.79
C SER A 13 12.48 15.95 30.85
N ILE A 14 13.66 15.32 30.97
CA ILE A 14 14.79 15.52 30.05
C ILE A 14 14.68 14.55 28.85
N LEU A 15 13.89 13.49 28.97
CA LEU A 15 13.59 12.55 27.88
C LEU A 15 12.34 12.93 27.05
N ALA A 16 11.72 14.08 27.28
CA ALA A 16 10.86 14.72 26.30
C ALA A 16 11.73 15.35 25.20
N TYR A 17 12.54 14.53 24.54
CA TYR A 17 13.17 14.89 23.28
C TYR A 17 12.06 15.26 22.31
N SER A 18 12.08 16.49 21.80
CA SER A 18 11.17 16.92 20.75
C SER A 18 11.33 15.97 19.56
N ALA A 19 10.37 15.09 19.39
CA ALA A 19 10.31 14.30 18.16
C ALA A 19 10.50 15.27 17.00
N LYS A 20 11.44 15.00 16.10
CA LYS A 20 11.66 15.84 14.93
C LYS A 20 10.32 16.05 14.23
N THR A 21 9.90 17.29 14.10
CA THR A 21 8.68 17.65 13.41
C THR A 21 9.01 18.05 11.98
N VAL A 22 8.20 17.61 11.06
CA VAL A 22 8.32 17.95 9.63
C VAL A 22 7.22 18.96 9.28
N ASP A 23 7.60 20.11 8.75
CA ASP A 23 6.64 21.00 8.11
C ASP A 23 6.26 20.44 6.74
N TYR A 24 5.14 19.72 6.68
CA TYR A 24 4.68 19.08 5.46
C TYR A 24 4.32 20.06 4.34
N GLN A 25 4.01 21.32 4.64
CA GLN A 25 3.77 22.34 3.61
C GLN A 25 5.08 22.73 2.92
N GLU A 26 6.15 22.93 3.69
CA GLU A 26 7.47 23.19 3.13
C GLU A 26 8.03 21.97 2.38
N VAL A 27 7.80 20.75 2.87
CA VAL A 27 8.20 19.52 2.18
C VAL A 27 7.45 19.37 0.85
N ASP A 28 6.15 19.56 0.82
CA ASP A 28 5.36 19.51 -0.43
C ASP A 28 5.88 20.52 -1.46
N LYS A 29 6.16 21.76 -1.04
CA LYS A 29 6.75 22.78 -1.90
C LYS A 29 8.12 22.35 -2.44
N TYR A 30 8.99 21.80 -1.59
CA TYR A 30 10.30 21.31 -1.99
C TYR A 30 10.19 20.18 -3.01
N ILE A 31 9.34 19.16 -2.75
CA ILE A 31 9.14 18.02 -3.65
C ILE A 31 8.66 18.50 -5.02
N ARG A 32 7.68 19.42 -5.07
CA ARG A 32 7.16 19.99 -6.33
C ARG A 32 8.24 20.71 -7.11
N GLN A 33 9.01 21.58 -6.45
CA GLN A 33 10.11 22.32 -7.10
C GLN A 33 11.17 21.36 -7.64
N LYS A 34 11.50 20.33 -6.88
CA LYS A 34 12.49 19.32 -7.28
C LYS A 34 12.01 18.52 -8.49
N LEU A 35 10.77 18.03 -8.47
CA LEU A 35 10.18 17.29 -9.60
C LEU A 35 10.00 18.19 -10.84
N ASP A 36 9.60 19.45 -10.68
CA ASP A 36 9.47 20.38 -11.79
C ASP A 36 10.82 20.63 -12.50
N LYS A 37 11.91 20.70 -11.72
CA LYS A 37 13.26 20.92 -12.21
C LYS A 37 13.90 19.65 -12.76
N ASP A 38 13.99 18.62 -11.93
CA ASP A 38 14.85 17.44 -12.16
C ASP A 38 14.08 16.25 -12.73
N LYS A 39 12.72 16.31 -12.73
CA LYS A 39 11.80 15.25 -13.13
C LYS A 39 11.94 13.96 -12.29
N GLU A 40 12.77 14.00 -11.25
CA GLU A 40 13.02 12.88 -10.36
C GLU A 40 13.37 13.38 -8.96
N ILE A 41 12.95 12.65 -7.94
CA ILE A 41 13.35 12.83 -6.55
C ILE A 41 13.64 11.49 -5.89
N THR A 42 14.71 11.45 -5.11
CA THR A 42 15.13 10.27 -4.35
C THR A 42 14.92 10.52 -2.86
N PHE A 43 14.38 9.52 -2.17
CA PHE A 43 14.28 9.47 -0.73
C PHE A 43 15.12 8.32 -0.19
N ILE A 44 15.80 8.54 0.94
CA ILE A 44 16.56 7.52 1.68
C ILE A 44 15.94 7.44 3.07
N TYR A 45 15.67 6.24 3.53
CA TYR A 45 15.05 6.00 4.83
C TYR A 45 16.08 5.53 5.84
N LYS A 46 15.99 6.03 7.07
CA LYS A 46 16.88 5.68 8.19
C LYS A 46 16.10 5.55 9.47
N VAL A 47 16.37 4.49 10.22
CA VAL A 47 15.85 4.35 11.59
C VAL A 47 16.69 5.21 12.53
N ASN A 48 16.03 6.12 13.23
CA ASN A 48 16.60 6.82 14.37
C ASN A 48 16.24 6.05 15.64
N GLN A 49 17.22 5.32 16.17
CA GLN A 49 17.03 4.50 17.37
C GLN A 49 16.78 5.31 18.63
N ALA A 50 17.34 6.54 18.71
CA ALA A 50 17.19 7.40 19.90
C ALA A 50 15.75 7.89 20.04
N ASP A 51 15.11 8.29 18.93
CA ASP A 51 13.75 8.82 18.91
C ASP A 51 12.71 7.74 18.58
N PHE A 52 13.16 6.52 18.26
CA PHE A 52 12.35 5.41 17.79
C PHE A 52 11.45 5.78 16.59
N THR A 53 12.07 6.44 15.59
CA THR A 53 11.40 6.91 14.38
C THR A 53 12.06 6.38 13.12
N LEU A 54 11.27 6.24 12.05
CA LEU A 54 11.77 6.13 10.69
C LEU A 54 11.79 7.53 10.06
N GLU A 55 12.95 7.95 9.59
CA GLU A 55 13.18 9.27 9.00
C GLU A 55 13.44 9.11 7.49
N GLY A 56 12.74 9.89 6.67
CA GLY A 56 12.96 9.97 5.23
C GLY A 56 13.72 11.25 4.86
N TYR A 57 14.75 11.12 4.05
CA TYR A 57 15.61 12.23 3.61
C TYR A 57 15.68 12.33 2.10
N SER A 58 15.66 13.55 1.56
CA SER A 58 15.98 13.84 0.17
C SER A 58 17.00 14.98 0.11
N ASP A 59 18.12 14.78 -0.58
CA ASP A 59 19.27 15.71 -0.65
C ASP A 59 19.72 16.20 0.75
N GLY A 60 19.67 15.32 1.76
CA GLY A 60 19.99 15.65 3.14
C GLY A 60 18.90 16.40 3.92
N LYS A 61 17.81 16.82 3.27
CA LYS A 61 16.65 17.46 3.92
C LYS A 61 15.73 16.38 4.49
N LEU A 62 15.34 16.51 5.76
CA LEU A 62 14.32 15.66 6.38
C LEU A 62 12.95 15.93 5.73
N THR A 63 12.33 14.88 5.18
CA THR A 63 11.07 14.99 4.42
C THR A 63 9.92 14.21 5.03
N ALA A 64 10.23 13.21 5.89
CA ALA A 64 9.23 12.42 6.58
C ALA A 64 9.75 11.94 7.93
N VAL A 65 8.86 11.81 8.89
CA VAL A 65 9.10 11.14 10.18
C VAL A 65 7.90 10.27 10.51
N THR A 66 8.16 9.02 10.83
CA THR A 66 7.13 8.06 11.27
C THR A 66 7.52 7.48 12.62
N ASP A 67 6.60 7.54 13.56
CA ASP A 67 6.75 6.94 14.88
C ASP A 67 6.65 5.40 14.76
N LEU A 68 7.73 4.71 15.10
CA LEU A 68 7.81 3.25 15.06
C LEU A 68 7.10 2.59 16.25
N SER A 69 6.75 3.32 17.30
CA SER A 69 5.96 2.77 18.40
C SER A 69 4.54 2.42 17.96
N SER A 70 3.98 3.22 17.04
CA SER A 70 2.67 2.99 16.45
C SER A 70 2.71 2.10 15.20
N ASN A 71 3.88 1.99 14.54
CA ASN A 71 4.03 1.22 13.30
C ASN A 71 5.41 0.52 13.19
N PRO A 72 5.69 -0.47 14.05
CA PRO A 72 7.01 -1.09 14.17
C PRO A 72 7.48 -1.81 12.90
N GLY A 73 6.55 -2.26 12.06
CA GLY A 73 6.88 -2.93 10.78
C GLY A 73 7.64 -2.03 9.81
N GLN A 74 7.53 -0.71 9.94
CA GLN A 74 8.26 0.23 9.08
C GLN A 74 9.75 0.31 9.37
N ALA A 75 10.22 -0.23 10.50
CA ALA A 75 11.66 -0.37 10.77
C ALA A 75 12.40 -1.19 9.68
N ALA A 76 11.68 -2.07 8.97
CA ALA A 76 12.23 -2.82 7.84
C ALA A 76 12.66 -1.93 6.65
N MET A 77 12.24 -0.66 6.62
CA MET A 77 12.66 0.29 5.58
C MET A 77 14.02 0.93 5.84
N ASP A 78 14.70 0.60 6.94
CA ASP A 78 16.04 1.13 7.24
C ASP A 78 17.02 0.86 6.09
N GLY A 79 17.72 1.92 5.65
CA GLY A 79 18.64 1.86 4.52
C GLY A 79 17.97 1.75 3.14
N MET A 80 16.66 1.59 3.04
CA MET A 80 15.97 1.54 1.76
C MET A 80 16.01 2.89 1.05
N LYS A 81 15.82 2.83 -0.27
CA LYS A 81 15.72 3.98 -1.16
C LYS A 81 14.42 3.93 -1.94
N SER A 82 13.74 5.07 -2.06
CA SER A 82 12.67 5.21 -3.04
C SER A 82 12.97 6.33 -4.04
N VAL A 83 12.46 6.16 -5.26
CA VAL A 83 12.63 7.11 -6.35
C VAL A 83 11.27 7.40 -6.96
N VAL A 84 10.91 8.67 -7.02
CA VAL A 84 9.71 9.15 -7.72
C VAL A 84 10.17 9.89 -8.97
N SER A 85 9.60 9.57 -10.13
CA SER A 85 9.94 10.22 -11.39
C SER A 85 8.71 10.55 -12.23
N GLU A 86 8.81 11.64 -13.02
CA GLU A 86 7.79 12.11 -13.97
C GLU A 86 8.23 11.90 -15.41
N LYS A 87 8.81 10.75 -15.76
CA LYS A 87 9.38 10.50 -17.10
C LYS A 87 8.41 10.72 -18.26
N ASN A 88 7.13 10.43 -18.04
CA ASN A 88 6.05 10.57 -19.03
C ASN A 88 5.11 11.74 -18.72
N GLY A 89 5.56 12.72 -17.92
CA GLY A 89 4.80 13.88 -17.50
C GLY A 89 4.09 13.70 -16.16
N LYS A 90 3.58 14.82 -15.62
CA LYS A 90 3.00 14.90 -14.25
C LYS A 90 1.83 13.96 -13.99
N LEU A 91 1.11 13.52 -15.03
CA LEU A 91 -0.02 12.62 -14.90
C LEU A 91 0.37 11.14 -15.06
N ASN A 92 1.64 10.84 -15.29
CA ASN A 92 2.15 9.47 -15.43
C ASN A 92 3.42 9.26 -14.60
N PRO A 93 3.36 9.47 -13.28
CA PRO A 93 4.53 9.29 -12.42
C PRO A 93 4.87 7.81 -12.26
N GLU A 94 6.15 7.54 -12.03
CA GLU A 94 6.67 6.24 -11.63
C GLU A 94 7.25 6.33 -10.22
N TYR A 95 7.07 5.28 -9.45
CA TYR A 95 7.60 5.14 -8.10
C TYR A 95 8.35 3.81 -7.98
N LYS A 96 9.59 3.83 -7.51
CA LYS A 96 10.44 2.65 -7.34
C LYS A 96 10.96 2.57 -5.92
N ILE A 97 10.98 1.36 -5.37
CA ILE A 97 11.53 1.07 -4.05
C ILE A 97 12.68 0.08 -4.22
N PHE A 98 13.79 0.39 -3.58
CA PHE A 98 14.99 -0.44 -3.57
C PHE A 98 15.34 -0.81 -2.13
N SER A 99 15.84 -2.03 -1.93
CA SER A 99 16.45 -2.46 -0.67
C SER A 99 17.74 -1.69 -0.36
N ALA A 100 18.25 -1.83 0.85
CA ALA A 100 19.48 -1.20 1.29
C ALA A 100 20.70 -1.58 0.43
N ASP A 101 20.72 -2.80 -0.12
CA ASP A 101 21.74 -3.30 -1.06
C ASP A 101 21.50 -2.90 -2.52
N GLY A 102 20.48 -2.07 -2.79
CA GLY A 102 20.19 -1.52 -4.11
C GLY A 102 19.34 -2.39 -5.03
N LYS A 103 18.79 -3.51 -4.55
CA LYS A 103 17.91 -4.39 -5.32
C LYS A 103 16.52 -3.76 -5.45
N LEU A 104 15.94 -3.78 -6.65
CA LEU A 104 14.56 -3.32 -6.88
C LEU A 104 13.56 -4.26 -6.18
N LEU A 105 12.77 -3.71 -5.25
CA LEU A 105 11.73 -4.42 -4.52
C LEU A 105 10.34 -4.20 -5.14
N SER A 106 10.09 -3.00 -5.64
CA SER A 106 8.81 -2.65 -6.25
C SER A 106 8.94 -1.53 -7.26
N GLU A 107 8.15 -1.60 -8.32
CA GLU A 107 7.94 -0.54 -9.30
C GLU A 107 6.44 -0.30 -9.46
N GLN A 108 6.03 0.97 -9.40
CA GLN A 108 4.64 1.39 -9.54
C GLN A 108 4.55 2.44 -10.64
N LYS A 109 3.58 2.27 -11.55
CA LYS A 109 3.29 3.19 -12.64
C LYS A 109 1.86 3.65 -12.52
N TYR A 110 1.66 4.94 -12.62
CA TYR A 110 0.36 5.59 -12.50
C TYR A 110 -0.03 6.26 -13.79
N LYS A 111 -1.33 6.21 -14.10
CA LYS A 111 -1.98 7.16 -14.97
C LYS A 111 -3.03 7.90 -14.15
N LEU A 112 -2.78 9.19 -13.93
CA LEU A 112 -3.64 10.06 -13.13
C LEU A 112 -4.57 10.84 -14.05
N ASN A 113 -5.80 11.06 -13.62
CA ASN A 113 -6.75 11.97 -14.29
C ASN A 113 -6.62 13.42 -13.79
N LYS A 114 -6.03 13.60 -12.61
CA LYS A 114 -5.73 14.90 -12.01
C LYS A 114 -4.45 14.80 -11.18
N SER A 115 -3.74 15.92 -11.04
CA SER A 115 -2.58 16.00 -10.15
C SER A 115 -3.00 15.72 -8.71
N ILE A 116 -2.39 14.72 -8.10
CA ILE A 116 -2.47 14.43 -6.66
C ILE A 116 -1.08 14.64 -6.05
N ARG A 117 -1.01 14.68 -4.74
CA ARG A 117 0.26 14.70 -4.04
C ARG A 117 0.92 13.33 -4.17
N LEU A 118 2.07 13.27 -4.86
CA LEU A 118 2.81 12.02 -5.05
C LEU A 118 3.22 11.37 -3.71
N PHE A 119 3.45 12.20 -2.69
CA PHE A 119 3.77 11.75 -1.35
C PHE A 119 2.58 11.02 -0.68
N ASP A 120 1.37 11.57 -0.83
CA ASP A 120 0.16 10.92 -0.30
C ASP A 120 -0.09 9.59 -1.01
N THR A 121 0.22 9.51 -2.31
CA THR A 121 0.12 8.28 -3.10
C THR A 121 1.08 7.19 -2.61
N ALA A 122 2.33 7.55 -2.28
CA ALA A 122 3.30 6.61 -1.74
C ALA A 122 2.85 6.03 -0.38
N ASN A 123 2.28 6.87 0.48
CA ASN A 123 1.70 6.43 1.75
C ASN A 123 0.50 5.49 1.53
N ILE A 124 -0.39 5.81 0.59
CA ILE A 124 -1.56 4.98 0.28
C ILE A 124 -1.13 3.59 -0.21
N MET A 125 -0.02 3.49 -0.96
CA MET A 125 0.46 2.21 -1.47
C MET A 125 1.03 1.29 -0.38
N ALA A 126 1.65 1.83 0.66
CA ALA A 126 2.05 1.04 1.84
C ALA A 126 0.82 0.41 2.53
N TYR A 127 -0.32 1.01 2.33
CA TYR A 127 -1.59 0.55 2.85
C TYR A 127 -2.30 -0.50 1.96
N LEU A 128 -2.10 -0.55 0.67
CA LEU A 128 -2.77 -1.54 -0.21
C LEU A 128 -2.20 -2.96 -0.11
N ASP A 129 -1.04 -3.14 0.52
CA ASP A 129 -0.41 -4.43 0.73
C ASP A 129 -0.75 -5.08 2.09
N GLY A 130 -1.51 -4.40 2.95
CA GLY A 130 -1.97 -4.91 4.24
C GLY A 130 -3.50 -4.87 4.39
N ASP A 131 -4.04 -5.59 5.38
CA ASP A 131 -5.47 -5.58 5.76
C ASP A 131 -5.89 -4.20 6.28
N ILE A 132 -6.32 -3.30 5.38
CA ILE A 132 -6.58 -1.92 5.78
C ILE A 132 -8.05 -1.64 5.93
N PRO A 133 -8.40 -0.95 7.02
CA PRO A 133 -9.67 -0.30 7.13
C PRO A 133 -9.81 0.79 6.05
N TYR A 134 -10.95 0.79 5.42
CA TYR A 134 -11.40 1.77 4.46
C TYR A 134 -11.31 3.18 5.03
N ASP A 135 -10.41 3.98 4.51
CA ASP A 135 -10.28 5.38 4.89
C ASP A 135 -10.47 6.29 3.65
N ASN A 136 -10.69 7.58 3.90
CA ASN A 136 -10.93 8.58 2.88
C ASN A 136 -9.79 8.72 1.86
N ARG A 137 -8.56 8.32 2.21
CA ARG A 137 -7.38 8.41 1.34
C ARG A 137 -7.42 7.43 0.18
N LEU A 138 -7.96 6.22 0.41
CA LEU A 138 -8.17 5.26 -0.66
C LEU A 138 -9.18 5.79 -1.69
N MET A 139 -10.22 6.48 -1.20
CA MET A 139 -11.19 7.16 -2.07
C MET A 139 -10.55 8.28 -2.87
N GLU A 140 -9.69 9.08 -2.25
CA GLU A 140 -8.97 10.15 -2.95
C GLU A 140 -8.06 9.59 -4.04
N LEU A 141 -7.35 8.47 -3.76
CA LEU A 141 -6.55 7.77 -4.76
C LEU A 141 -7.41 7.31 -5.92
N PHE A 142 -8.49 6.56 -5.66
CA PHE A 142 -9.37 6.08 -6.73
C PHE A 142 -10.01 7.22 -7.52
N ASN A 143 -10.29 8.36 -6.89
CA ASN A 143 -10.79 9.54 -7.58
C ASN A 143 -9.75 10.24 -8.47
N ALA A 144 -8.48 10.02 -8.22
CA ALA A 144 -7.39 10.67 -8.95
C ALA A 144 -6.70 9.78 -9.99
N VAL A 145 -6.87 8.46 -9.91
CA VAL A 145 -6.18 7.45 -10.75
C VAL A 145 -7.12 6.91 -11.80
N ASP A 146 -6.68 6.86 -13.07
CA ASP A 146 -7.32 6.07 -14.13
C ASP A 146 -6.81 4.63 -14.07
N THR A 147 -5.48 4.47 -14.01
CA THR A 147 -4.84 3.15 -13.91
C THR A 147 -3.61 3.21 -13.00
N MET A 148 -3.35 2.10 -12.33
CA MET A 148 -2.14 1.88 -11.57
C MET A 148 -1.64 0.45 -11.83
N GLU A 149 -0.34 0.31 -12.08
CA GLU A 149 0.33 -0.98 -12.17
C GLU A 149 1.45 -1.05 -11.13
N THR A 150 1.46 -2.10 -10.34
CA THR A 150 2.54 -2.43 -9.42
C THR A 150 3.19 -3.73 -9.85
N ILE A 151 4.50 -3.71 -9.99
CA ILE A 151 5.34 -4.89 -10.10
C ILE A 151 6.15 -4.96 -8.82
N GLY A 152 5.97 -6.02 -8.04
CA GLY A 152 6.69 -6.21 -6.79
C GLY A 152 7.33 -7.59 -6.71
N TYR A 153 8.19 -7.75 -5.71
CA TYR A 153 8.92 -8.99 -5.47
C TYR A 153 8.77 -9.38 -4.00
N HIS A 154 8.41 -10.63 -3.77
CA HIS A 154 8.42 -11.24 -2.45
C HIS A 154 9.86 -11.44 -1.93
N PRO A 155 10.09 -11.70 -0.64
CA PRO A 155 11.43 -11.91 -0.09
C PRO A 155 12.24 -13.00 -0.80
N ASN A 156 11.57 -14.04 -1.31
CA ASN A 156 12.17 -15.13 -2.11
C ASN A 156 12.41 -14.76 -3.59
N ASN A 157 12.30 -13.48 -3.94
CA ASN A 157 12.46 -12.94 -5.29
C ASN A 157 11.40 -13.34 -6.31
N VAL A 158 10.29 -13.91 -5.86
CA VAL A 158 9.18 -14.26 -6.74
C VAL A 158 8.34 -13.01 -7.02
N LYS A 159 8.03 -12.77 -8.29
CA LYS A 159 7.31 -11.62 -8.79
C LYS A 159 5.80 -11.69 -8.47
N TYR A 160 5.20 -10.54 -8.22
CA TYR A 160 3.76 -10.35 -8.36
C TYR A 160 3.47 -9.12 -9.22
N ILE A 161 2.29 -9.08 -9.83
CA ILE A 161 1.79 -7.95 -10.62
C ILE A 161 0.38 -7.62 -10.12
N LYS A 162 0.16 -6.35 -9.79
CA LYS A 162 -1.15 -5.82 -9.42
C LYS A 162 -1.51 -4.70 -10.40
N LYS A 163 -2.71 -4.75 -10.97
CA LYS A 163 -3.23 -3.71 -11.84
C LYS A 163 -4.57 -3.23 -11.31
N ILE A 164 -4.73 -1.92 -11.27
CA ILE A 164 -5.97 -1.26 -10.86
C ILE A 164 -6.47 -0.43 -12.04
N TYR A 165 -7.73 -0.57 -12.36
CA TYR A 165 -8.43 0.20 -13.39
C TYR A 165 -9.65 0.87 -12.77
N VAL A 166 -9.73 2.18 -12.84
CA VAL A 166 -10.84 2.95 -12.29
C VAL A 166 -11.77 3.42 -13.41
N ASN A 167 -13.04 3.11 -13.27
CA ASN A 167 -14.09 3.63 -14.15
C ASN A 167 -14.86 4.73 -13.42
N HIS A 168 -14.46 5.96 -13.65
CA HIS A 168 -15.07 7.15 -13.00
C HIS A 168 -16.53 7.36 -13.38
N LYS A 169 -16.94 6.92 -14.58
CA LYS A 169 -18.35 7.05 -15.04
C LYS A 169 -19.30 6.21 -14.19
N ASN A 170 -18.86 5.01 -13.81
CA ASN A 170 -19.69 4.02 -13.10
C ASN A 170 -19.32 3.91 -11.62
N ASN A 171 -18.33 4.66 -11.13
CA ASN A 171 -17.76 4.54 -9.79
C ASN A 171 -17.30 3.11 -9.45
N THR A 172 -16.68 2.42 -10.41
CA THR A 172 -16.22 1.06 -10.20
C THR A 172 -14.71 0.95 -10.33
N VAL A 173 -14.13 0.02 -9.58
CA VAL A 173 -12.72 -0.34 -9.66
C VAL A 173 -12.60 -1.82 -10.01
N LYS A 174 -11.71 -2.12 -10.96
CA LYS A 174 -11.26 -3.47 -11.25
C LYS A 174 -9.84 -3.64 -10.75
N ILE A 175 -9.59 -4.65 -9.94
CA ILE A 175 -8.27 -5.00 -9.43
C ILE A 175 -7.90 -6.38 -9.96
N GLU A 176 -6.76 -6.48 -10.63
CA GLU A 176 -6.19 -7.75 -11.09
C GLU A 176 -4.89 -7.99 -10.33
N VAL A 177 -4.73 -9.17 -9.74
CA VAL A 177 -3.49 -9.59 -9.06
C VAL A 177 -3.03 -10.90 -9.67
N ARG A 178 -1.77 -10.95 -10.11
CA ARG A 178 -1.09 -12.17 -10.55
C ARG A 178 0.08 -12.41 -9.60
N ASP A 179 0.01 -13.49 -8.85
CA ASP A 179 1.05 -13.91 -7.92
C ASP A 179 1.77 -15.15 -8.47
N TYR A 180 3.08 -15.04 -8.60
CA TYR A 180 3.92 -16.12 -9.16
C TYR A 180 4.54 -17.03 -8.08
N ARG A 181 4.18 -16.83 -6.80
CA ARG A 181 4.63 -17.73 -5.70
C ARG A 181 4.04 -19.12 -5.81
N GLU A 182 2.83 -19.19 -6.30
CA GLU A 182 2.11 -20.43 -6.45
C GLU A 182 2.36 -21.03 -7.84
N ASN A 183 2.67 -22.30 -7.86
CA ASN A 183 2.72 -23.06 -9.09
C ASN A 183 1.61 -24.11 -9.03
N PRO A 184 0.53 -23.88 -9.69
CA PRO A 184 0.30 -22.93 -10.77
C PRO A 184 -0.05 -21.49 -10.29
N MET A 185 0.38 -20.49 -11.08
CA MET A 185 0.08 -19.08 -10.84
C MET A 185 -1.44 -18.83 -10.77
N MET A 186 -1.89 -18.16 -9.75
CA MET A 186 -3.29 -17.80 -9.57
C MET A 186 -3.53 -16.35 -10.03
N LEU A 187 -4.59 -16.12 -10.80
CA LEU A 187 -5.07 -14.79 -11.13
C LEU A 187 -6.27 -14.45 -10.26
N GLN A 188 -6.19 -13.35 -9.53
CA GLN A 188 -7.33 -12.76 -8.82
C GLN A 188 -7.89 -11.59 -9.62
N ILE A 189 -9.21 -11.52 -9.75
CA ILE A 189 -9.93 -10.38 -10.31
C ILE A 189 -11.00 -9.94 -9.31
N ALA A 190 -10.91 -8.69 -8.86
CA ALA A 190 -11.95 -8.06 -8.04
C ALA A 190 -12.59 -6.92 -8.82
N ASN A 191 -13.92 -6.89 -8.88
CA ASN A 191 -14.72 -5.81 -9.46
C ASN A 191 -15.61 -5.25 -8.35
N MET A 192 -15.41 -3.99 -7.99
CA MET A 192 -16.06 -3.39 -6.83
C MET A 192 -16.59 -1.99 -7.12
N ASP A 193 -17.68 -1.63 -6.48
CA ASP A 193 -18.12 -0.24 -6.34
C ASP A 193 -17.17 0.48 -5.39
N ILE A 194 -16.67 1.65 -5.80
CA ILE A 194 -15.66 2.41 -5.05
C ILE A 194 -16.23 2.95 -3.74
N LYS A 195 -17.50 3.40 -3.73
CA LYS A 195 -18.09 4.07 -2.56
C LYS A 195 -18.45 3.09 -1.46
N THR A 196 -18.93 1.91 -1.85
CA THR A 196 -19.43 0.92 -0.89
C THR A 196 -18.44 -0.21 -0.64
N LEU A 197 -17.35 -0.31 -1.44
CA LEU A 197 -16.44 -1.46 -1.48
C LEU A 197 -17.21 -2.79 -1.57
N SER A 198 -18.27 -2.77 -2.36
CA SER A 198 -19.12 -3.94 -2.57
C SER A 198 -18.97 -4.42 -4.00
N GLY A 199 -18.93 -5.74 -4.18
CA GLY A 199 -18.74 -6.31 -5.50
C GLY A 199 -18.42 -7.79 -5.44
N LYS A 200 -17.63 -8.25 -6.42
CA LYS A 200 -17.28 -9.65 -6.59
C LYS A 200 -15.78 -9.82 -6.72
N THR A 201 -15.25 -10.85 -6.08
CA THR A 201 -13.86 -11.30 -6.26
C THR A 201 -13.86 -12.73 -6.80
N GLU A 202 -13.04 -12.96 -7.80
CA GLU A 202 -12.88 -14.24 -8.48
C GLU A 202 -11.40 -14.60 -8.54
N TYR A 203 -11.10 -15.87 -8.31
CA TYR A 203 -9.78 -16.46 -8.47
C TYR A 203 -9.82 -17.47 -9.60
N PHE A 204 -8.75 -17.53 -10.37
CA PHE A 204 -8.68 -18.37 -11.56
C PHE A 204 -7.44 -19.26 -11.52
N TYR A 205 -7.57 -20.48 -11.96
CA TYR A 205 -6.47 -21.37 -12.28
C TYR A 205 -5.61 -20.79 -13.44
N PRO A 206 -4.37 -21.25 -13.65
CA PRO A 206 -3.53 -20.82 -14.76
C PRO A 206 -4.12 -21.09 -16.14
N ASN A 207 -4.94 -22.14 -16.24
CA ASN A 207 -5.67 -22.49 -17.47
C ASN A 207 -6.86 -21.54 -17.75
N GLY A 208 -7.08 -20.51 -16.90
CA GLY A 208 -8.15 -19.53 -17.03
C GLY A 208 -9.51 -19.97 -16.49
N LYS A 209 -9.63 -21.19 -15.95
CA LYS A 209 -10.88 -21.65 -15.34
C LYS A 209 -11.05 -21.07 -13.94
N LEU A 210 -12.31 -20.85 -13.56
CA LEU A 210 -12.65 -20.32 -12.24
C LEU A 210 -12.25 -21.31 -11.13
N PHE A 211 -11.45 -20.85 -10.17
CA PHE A 211 -11.10 -21.59 -8.95
C PHE A 211 -12.05 -21.26 -7.80
N SER A 212 -12.31 -19.96 -7.56
CA SER A 212 -13.20 -19.54 -6.47
C SER A 212 -13.90 -18.26 -6.80
N SER A 213 -15.08 -18.07 -6.25
CA SER A 213 -15.91 -16.88 -6.41
C SER A 213 -16.54 -16.49 -5.09
N MET A 214 -16.48 -15.19 -4.75
CA MET A 214 -17.05 -14.66 -3.52
C MET A 214 -17.61 -13.25 -3.75
N ASN A 215 -18.63 -12.89 -2.96
CA ASN A 215 -19.13 -11.54 -2.90
C ASN A 215 -18.51 -10.78 -1.73
N VAL A 216 -18.29 -9.50 -1.93
CA VAL A 216 -17.80 -8.55 -0.93
C VAL A 216 -18.91 -7.52 -0.70
N LYS A 217 -19.18 -7.20 0.55
CA LYS A 217 -20.09 -6.13 0.97
C LYS A 217 -19.41 -5.29 2.03
N ASN A 218 -19.33 -3.98 1.79
CA ASN A 218 -18.66 -3.03 2.69
C ASN A 218 -17.22 -3.49 3.07
N GLY A 219 -16.46 -3.96 2.08
CA GLY A 219 -15.07 -4.42 2.27
C GLY A 219 -14.92 -5.79 2.93
N LYS A 220 -16.01 -6.49 3.27
CA LYS A 220 -15.99 -7.81 3.91
C LYS A 220 -16.62 -8.87 3.02
N ILE A 221 -16.09 -10.10 3.06
CA ILE A 221 -16.71 -11.24 2.37
C ILE A 221 -18.09 -11.47 2.98
N ASN A 222 -19.11 -11.60 2.13
CA ASN A 222 -20.49 -11.78 2.56
C ASN A 222 -21.28 -12.62 1.54
N GLY A 223 -22.00 -13.65 2.02
CA GLY A 223 -22.75 -14.58 1.18
C GLY A 223 -22.02 -15.89 0.93
N ILE A 224 -22.30 -16.53 -0.19
CA ILE A 224 -21.74 -17.84 -0.52
C ILE A 224 -20.39 -17.69 -1.21
N VAL A 225 -19.37 -18.33 -0.65
CA VAL A 225 -18.08 -18.56 -1.31
C VAL A 225 -18.14 -19.96 -1.93
N THR A 226 -17.88 -20.03 -3.22
CA THR A 226 -17.87 -21.29 -3.97
C THR A 226 -16.47 -21.57 -4.51
N THR A 227 -16.00 -22.80 -4.30
CA THR A 227 -14.72 -23.27 -4.82
C THR A 227 -14.97 -24.37 -5.84
N TYR A 228 -14.22 -24.35 -6.92
CA TYR A 228 -14.34 -25.26 -8.07
C TYR A 228 -13.02 -26.01 -8.28
N SER A 229 -13.11 -27.24 -8.79
CA SER A 229 -11.97 -27.97 -9.33
C SER A 229 -11.60 -27.47 -10.72
N GLU A 230 -10.43 -27.88 -11.23
CA GLU A 230 -9.96 -27.49 -12.58
C GLU A 230 -10.87 -27.99 -13.71
N ASP A 231 -11.66 -29.05 -13.48
CA ASP A 231 -12.69 -29.52 -14.44
C ASP A 231 -14.02 -28.77 -14.31
N GLY A 232 -14.11 -27.80 -13.37
CA GLY A 232 -15.24 -26.89 -13.18
C GLY A 232 -16.34 -27.42 -12.24
N LYS A 233 -16.13 -28.55 -11.56
CA LYS A 233 -17.07 -29.07 -10.58
C LYS A 233 -16.95 -28.29 -9.27
N VAL A 234 -18.06 -28.06 -8.60
CA VAL A 234 -18.07 -27.50 -7.26
C VAL A 234 -17.47 -28.51 -6.29
N ILE A 235 -16.44 -28.11 -5.54
CA ILE A 235 -15.78 -28.91 -4.52
C ILE A 235 -16.08 -28.43 -3.11
N LYS A 236 -16.46 -27.13 -2.96
CA LYS A 236 -16.80 -26.57 -1.65
C LYS A 236 -17.71 -25.37 -1.77
N LYS A 237 -18.68 -25.27 -0.86
CA LYS A 237 -19.49 -24.08 -0.63
C LYS A 237 -19.53 -23.77 0.86
N ILE A 238 -19.22 -22.53 1.21
CA ILE A 238 -19.34 -22.02 2.59
C ILE A 238 -20.18 -20.74 2.58
N GLU A 239 -20.95 -20.56 3.65
CA GLU A 239 -21.64 -19.30 3.92
C GLU A 239 -20.78 -18.45 4.85
N VAL A 240 -20.55 -17.20 4.42
CA VAL A 240 -19.75 -16.21 5.13
C VAL A 240 -20.62 -15.00 5.42
N LYS A 241 -20.56 -14.46 6.62
CA LYS A 241 -21.22 -13.21 7.01
C LYS A 241 -20.21 -12.29 7.68
N ASP A 242 -20.06 -11.08 7.14
CA ASP A 242 -19.18 -10.04 7.64
C ASP A 242 -17.70 -10.48 7.82
N GLY A 243 -17.24 -11.41 6.95
CA GLY A 243 -15.89 -12.00 6.96
C GLY A 243 -15.75 -13.27 7.79
N GLU A 244 -16.76 -13.68 8.55
CA GLU A 244 -16.74 -14.88 9.39
C GLU A 244 -17.48 -16.05 8.74
N ILE A 245 -16.93 -17.26 8.81
CA ILE A 245 -17.58 -18.48 8.31
C ILE A 245 -18.74 -18.82 9.23
N VAL A 246 -19.95 -18.87 8.66
CA VAL A 246 -21.17 -19.24 9.36
C VAL A 246 -21.36 -20.76 9.35
N ARG A 247 -21.20 -21.36 8.16
CA ARG A 247 -21.35 -22.82 7.97
C ARG A 247 -20.77 -23.29 6.64
N GLU A 248 -20.47 -24.56 6.57
CA GLU A 248 -20.22 -25.28 5.33
C GLU A 248 -21.55 -25.81 4.79
N ILE A 249 -21.77 -25.65 3.48
CA ILE A 249 -23.01 -26.07 2.81
C ILE A 249 -22.76 -27.34 1.98
N GLN A 250 -21.54 -27.44 1.43
CA GLN A 250 -21.08 -28.54 0.60
C GLN A 250 -19.55 -28.59 0.62
#